data_df7c16d0f1040e513d398f76368c69a0
#
_entry.id   df7c16d0f1040e513d398f76368c69a0
#
_cell.length_a   1.000
_cell.length_b   1.000
_cell.length_c   1.000
_cell.angle_alpha   90.00
_cell.angle_beta   90.00
_cell.angle_gamma   90.00
#
_symmetry.space_group_name_H-M   'P 1'
#
loop_
_entity.id
_entity.type
_entity.pdbx_description
1 polymer ?
#
loop_
_entity_poly.entity_id
_entity_poly.type
_entity_poly.pdbx_seq_one_letter_code
_entity_poly.pdbx_strand_id
1 'polypeptide(L)'
;MKNIPDISFQDAENKYSFECLNLTQFFARIPEIADHNPTQPHRIHFFALLIVTEGKGTHQVDLKDYAVKRGSVLKLAKGQVHAFQKNAAYKGFLVLFTEDFVMNHFSKSSINMISHLYNYHVTSPISQNEELNHSFLQELNTELTNSNTFARNNIVASLINLYLLRLEREYNQQSPQNNIKNYTVFIAFKNLVEQNYATTRNVKDYAEMLTITTKHLNEVVKEFTLDTAKTFIDGYVILEAKRSIVSTDNGFKEIAYETGFDELTNFTKFFKKNVGVSPKAFRTSSV
;
A
#
# COMPACT_ATOMS: atom_id res chain seq x y z
N MET A 1 20.92 4.71 -14.20
CA MET A 1 19.46 4.53 -14.25
C MET A 1 18.92 4.85 -12.87
N LYS A 2 18.00 5.80 -12.74
CA LYS A 2 17.35 6.06 -11.44
C LYS A 2 16.07 5.22 -11.41
N ASN A 3 16.12 4.07 -10.74
CA ASN A 3 14.93 3.32 -10.38
C ASN A 3 14.14 4.06 -9.29
N ILE A 4 12.85 3.74 -9.11
CA ILE A 4 12.10 4.18 -7.93
C ILE A 4 12.90 3.73 -6.72
N PRO A 5 13.30 4.63 -5.80
CA PRO A 5 14.00 4.20 -4.59
C PRO A 5 13.14 3.20 -3.80
N ASP A 6 13.71 2.05 -3.50
CA ASP A 6 13.11 1.03 -2.65
C ASP A 6 13.57 1.23 -1.21
N ILE A 7 12.62 1.52 -0.34
CA ILE A 7 12.89 1.78 1.08
C ILE A 7 12.46 0.57 1.90
N SER A 8 13.44 -0.09 2.48
CA SER A 8 13.23 -1.17 3.44
C SER A 8 13.24 -0.62 4.86
N PHE A 9 12.54 -1.29 5.76
CA PHE A 9 12.56 -0.95 7.17
C PHE A 9 13.98 -1.17 7.71
N GLN A 10 14.59 -0.10 8.22
CA GLN A 10 15.91 -0.14 8.83
C GLN A 10 15.75 0.12 10.34
N ASP A 11 15.77 -0.93 11.12
CA ASP A 11 15.92 -0.80 12.57
C ASP A 11 17.41 -0.72 12.91
N ALA A 12 17.85 0.42 13.41
CA ALA A 12 19.25 0.65 13.81
C ALA A 12 19.76 -0.35 14.85
N GLU A 13 18.86 -1.01 15.58
CA GLU A 13 19.20 -1.99 16.62
C GLU A 13 18.76 -3.43 16.30
N ASN A 14 18.10 -3.69 15.16
CA ASN A 14 17.53 -5.00 14.75
C ASN A 14 16.60 -5.65 15.81
N LYS A 15 16.01 -4.86 16.70
CA LYS A 15 15.20 -5.31 17.83
C LYS A 15 13.69 -5.27 17.62
N TYR A 16 13.23 -4.35 16.78
CA TYR A 16 11.80 -4.08 16.65
C TYR A 16 11.42 -4.01 15.17
N SER A 17 10.43 -4.79 14.80
CA SER A 17 9.84 -4.73 13.45
C SER A 17 8.73 -3.67 13.34
N PHE A 18 8.75 -2.67 14.21
CA PHE A 18 7.85 -1.50 14.18
C PHE A 18 8.56 -0.23 14.69
N GLU A 19 8.07 0.93 14.25
CA GLU A 19 8.54 2.24 14.68
C GLU A 19 7.38 3.25 14.71
N CYS A 20 7.42 4.21 15.65
CA CYS A 20 6.47 5.31 15.72
C CYS A 20 7.23 6.64 15.66
N LEU A 21 7.10 7.34 14.54
CA LEU A 21 7.79 8.60 14.28
C LEU A 21 6.84 9.79 14.47
N ASN A 22 7.30 10.82 15.19
CA ASN A 22 6.63 12.10 15.19
C ASN A 22 6.92 12.85 13.88
N LEU A 23 5.89 13.25 13.12
CA LEU A 23 6.04 13.89 11.80
C LEU A 23 6.81 15.20 11.85
N THR A 24 6.68 16.00 12.91
CA THR A 24 7.43 17.24 13.03
C THR A 24 8.93 16.99 13.10
N GLN A 25 9.33 15.98 13.90
CA GLN A 25 10.73 15.56 14.00
C GLN A 25 11.21 14.92 12.70
N PHE A 26 10.38 14.06 12.10
CA PHE A 26 10.70 13.43 10.82
C PHE A 26 10.93 14.46 9.71
N PHE A 27 10.04 15.44 9.56
CA PHE A 27 10.19 16.49 8.53
C PHE A 27 11.43 17.38 8.76
N ALA A 28 11.78 17.65 10.02
CA ALA A 28 13.01 18.39 10.35
C ALA A 28 14.28 17.62 9.93
N ARG A 29 14.24 16.28 9.95
CA ARG A 29 15.38 15.42 9.60
C ARG A 29 15.48 15.07 8.12
N ILE A 30 14.47 15.38 7.28
CA ILE A 30 14.50 15.08 5.83
C ILE A 30 15.81 15.53 5.16
N PRO A 31 16.39 16.72 5.45
CA PRO A 31 17.65 17.12 4.84
C PRO A 31 18.85 16.23 5.20
N GLU A 32 18.75 15.46 6.28
CA GLU A 32 19.81 14.58 6.80
C GLU A 32 19.69 13.14 6.23
N ILE A 33 18.57 12.82 5.57
CA ILE A 33 18.34 11.50 4.98
C ILE A 33 19.20 11.37 3.72
N ALA A 34 20.19 10.49 3.76
CA ALA A 34 21.21 10.38 2.72
C ALA A 34 20.82 9.45 1.56
N ASP A 35 19.96 8.46 1.81
CA ASP A 35 19.63 7.38 0.87
C ASP A 35 18.50 7.73 -0.10
N HIS A 36 17.56 8.58 0.31
CA HIS A 36 16.45 9.04 -0.53
C HIS A 36 15.86 10.35 -0.05
N ASN A 37 15.04 10.98 -0.89
CA ASN A 37 14.24 12.15 -0.51
C ASN A 37 12.77 11.76 -0.34
N PRO A 38 12.22 11.75 0.90
CA PRO A 38 10.84 11.34 1.15
C PRO A 38 9.77 12.20 0.46
N THR A 39 10.13 13.39 -0.04
CA THR A 39 9.23 14.26 -0.82
C THR A 39 9.20 13.88 -2.31
N GLN A 40 9.99 12.92 -2.73
CA GLN A 40 9.94 12.33 -4.06
C GLN A 40 9.31 10.94 -3.99
N PRO A 41 8.68 10.46 -5.07
CA PRO A 41 8.10 9.12 -5.11
C PRO A 41 9.12 8.05 -4.74
N HIS A 42 8.79 7.21 -3.76
CA HIS A 42 9.58 6.07 -3.33
C HIS A 42 8.68 4.91 -2.94
N ARG A 43 9.15 3.68 -3.10
CA ARG A 43 8.42 2.45 -2.79
C ARG A 43 8.80 1.97 -1.39
N ILE A 44 7.81 1.61 -0.58
CA ILE A 44 8.05 1.06 0.75
C ILE A 44 7.89 -0.46 0.77
N HIS A 45 8.74 -1.14 1.54
CA HIS A 45 8.69 -2.58 1.78
C HIS A 45 8.17 -2.95 3.18
N PHE A 46 7.39 -2.06 3.77
CA PHE A 46 6.74 -2.20 5.06
C PHE A 46 5.33 -1.59 4.99
N PHE A 47 4.56 -1.69 6.06
CA PHE A 47 3.27 -1.01 6.20
C PHE A 47 3.45 0.30 6.95
N ALA A 48 2.67 1.31 6.62
CA ALA A 48 2.69 2.58 7.33
C ALA A 48 1.27 3.14 7.57
N LEU A 49 1.08 3.75 8.74
CA LEU A 49 -0.13 4.52 9.07
C LEU A 49 0.29 5.96 9.30
N LEU A 50 -0.08 6.84 8.39
CA LEU A 50 0.09 8.28 8.54
C LEU A 50 -1.13 8.84 9.25
N ILE A 51 -0.99 9.20 10.53
CA ILE A 51 -2.08 9.72 11.37
C ILE A 51 -1.88 11.22 11.56
N VAL A 52 -2.83 12.03 11.08
CA VAL A 52 -2.77 13.50 11.15
C VAL A 52 -3.54 13.99 12.36
N THR A 53 -2.84 14.66 13.28
CA THR A 53 -3.43 15.22 14.52
C THR A 53 -3.71 16.71 14.43
N GLU A 54 -2.98 17.44 13.58
CA GLU A 54 -3.15 18.88 13.37
C GLU A 54 -2.86 19.26 11.92
N GLY A 55 -3.44 20.37 11.46
CA GLY A 55 -3.20 20.94 10.15
C GLY A 55 -3.92 20.20 9.02
N LYS A 56 -3.51 20.50 7.81
CA LYS A 56 -4.03 19.90 6.57
C LYS A 56 -2.98 19.94 5.46
N GLY A 57 -3.13 19.09 4.46
CA GLY A 57 -2.24 19.07 3.30
C GLY A 57 -2.64 17.97 2.31
N THR A 58 -1.68 17.54 1.54
CA THR A 58 -1.81 16.40 0.61
C THR A 58 -0.74 15.36 0.89
N HIS A 59 -1.05 14.11 0.56
CA HIS A 59 -0.09 13.02 0.56
C HIS A 59 -0.31 12.19 -0.71
N GLN A 60 0.75 11.94 -1.46
CA GLN A 60 0.65 11.19 -2.71
C GLN A 60 0.81 9.69 -2.44
N VAL A 61 -0.09 8.88 -3.01
CA VAL A 61 -0.02 7.41 -3.00
C VAL A 61 -0.37 6.89 -4.38
N ASP A 62 0.52 6.11 -4.98
CA ASP A 62 0.34 5.53 -6.32
C ASP A 62 -0.10 6.57 -7.37
N LEU A 63 0.59 7.73 -7.37
CA LEU A 63 0.37 8.86 -8.27
C LEU A 63 -0.97 9.59 -8.08
N LYS A 64 -1.68 9.30 -7.00
CA LYS A 64 -2.92 9.97 -6.64
C LYS A 64 -2.73 10.78 -5.37
N ASP A 65 -3.13 12.03 -5.40
CA ASP A 65 -3.09 12.90 -4.24
C ASP A 65 -4.32 12.70 -3.35
N TYR A 66 -4.06 12.52 -2.05
CA TYR A 66 -5.08 12.41 -1.02
C TYR A 66 -5.01 13.61 -0.11
N ALA A 67 -6.12 14.33 0.01
CA ALA A 67 -6.24 15.41 0.99
C ALA A 67 -6.26 14.81 2.41
N VAL A 68 -5.36 15.28 3.26
CA VAL A 68 -5.27 14.90 4.67
C VAL A 68 -5.52 16.11 5.56
N LYS A 69 -6.17 15.88 6.69
CA LYS A 69 -6.50 16.89 7.69
C LYS A 69 -6.54 16.26 9.08
N ARG A 70 -6.72 17.07 10.12
CA ARG A 70 -6.90 16.57 11.48
C ARG A 70 -7.93 15.43 11.53
N GLY A 71 -7.58 14.32 12.16
CA GLY A 71 -8.38 13.09 12.26
C GLY A 71 -8.24 12.14 11.06
N SER A 72 -7.50 12.54 10.00
CA SER A 72 -7.22 11.60 8.90
C SER A 72 -6.21 10.55 9.32
N VAL A 73 -6.44 9.32 8.87
CA VAL A 73 -5.43 8.26 8.81
C VAL A 73 -5.30 7.78 7.37
N LEU A 74 -4.07 7.79 6.86
CA LEU A 74 -3.74 7.25 5.56
C LEU A 74 -2.97 5.95 5.75
N LYS A 75 -3.53 4.86 5.24
CA LYS A 75 -2.98 3.51 5.33
C LYS A 75 -2.13 3.23 4.09
N LEU A 76 -0.86 2.95 4.27
CA LEU A 76 0.08 2.63 3.20
C LEU A 76 0.47 1.17 3.29
N ALA A 77 0.27 0.44 2.22
CA ALA A 77 0.60 -0.98 2.13
C ALA A 77 2.01 -1.20 1.58
N LYS A 78 2.60 -2.33 1.93
CA LYS A 78 3.85 -2.81 1.32
C LYS A 78 3.72 -2.84 -0.20
N GLY A 79 4.74 -2.34 -0.89
CA GLY A 79 4.79 -2.27 -2.36
C GLY A 79 4.19 -0.99 -2.95
N GLN A 80 3.48 -0.17 -2.18
CA GLN A 80 2.98 1.11 -2.68
C GLN A 80 4.10 2.13 -2.85
N VAL A 81 3.92 2.99 -3.86
CA VAL A 81 4.77 4.16 -4.08
C VAL A 81 4.09 5.38 -3.47
N HIS A 82 4.78 6.09 -2.60
CA HIS A 82 4.23 7.31 -2.01
C HIS A 82 5.26 8.44 -1.94
N ALA A 83 4.77 9.65 -1.66
CA ALA A 83 5.60 10.82 -1.42
C ALA A 83 4.93 11.78 -0.44
N PHE A 84 5.71 12.35 0.47
CA PHE A 84 5.24 13.44 1.30
C PHE A 84 5.14 14.74 0.50
N GLN A 85 4.14 15.56 0.82
CA GLN A 85 4.07 16.89 0.26
C GLN A 85 5.31 17.71 0.67
N LYS A 86 5.91 18.39 -0.30
CA LYS A 86 6.98 19.35 -0.01
C LYS A 86 6.44 20.46 0.90
N ASN A 87 7.14 20.74 2.00
CA ASN A 87 6.69 21.71 3.03
C ASN A 87 5.31 21.36 3.62
N ALA A 88 5.09 20.10 4.00
CA ALA A 88 3.85 19.64 4.60
C ALA A 88 3.48 20.47 5.85
N ALA A 89 2.24 21.01 5.87
CA ALA A 89 1.72 21.85 6.96
C ALA A 89 0.84 21.08 7.94
N TYR A 90 0.97 19.76 8.00
CA TYR A 90 0.28 18.89 8.95
C TYR A 90 1.25 18.26 9.93
N LYS A 91 0.76 17.99 11.15
CA LYS A 91 1.48 17.28 12.20
C LYS A 91 0.78 15.98 12.53
N GLY A 92 1.47 15.10 13.23
CA GLY A 92 0.94 13.81 13.64
C GLY A 92 2.02 12.76 13.79
N PHE A 93 1.68 11.53 13.46
CA PHE A 93 2.56 10.39 13.65
C PHE A 93 2.58 9.50 12.41
N LEU A 94 3.72 8.86 12.20
CA LEU A 94 3.91 7.81 11.21
C LEU A 94 4.24 6.52 11.96
N VAL A 95 3.32 5.56 11.92
CA VAL A 95 3.49 4.25 12.56
C VAL A 95 3.88 3.26 11.47
N LEU A 96 5.08 2.72 11.57
CA LEU A 96 5.67 1.79 10.61
C LEU A 96 5.73 0.39 11.21
N PHE A 97 5.44 -0.65 10.42
CA PHE A 97 5.59 -2.03 10.85
C PHE A 97 5.80 -2.95 9.65
N THR A 98 6.59 -4.01 9.87
CA THR A 98 6.95 -4.95 8.80
C THR A 98 5.90 -6.04 8.60
N GLU A 99 5.98 -6.73 7.47
CA GLU A 99 5.17 -7.93 7.23
C GLU A 99 5.45 -9.03 8.27
N ASP A 100 6.73 -9.21 8.64
CA ASP A 100 7.12 -10.17 9.69
C ASP A 100 6.50 -9.83 11.03
N PHE A 101 6.40 -8.54 11.37
CA PHE A 101 5.70 -8.11 12.59
C PHE A 101 4.23 -8.54 12.58
N VAL A 102 3.54 -8.34 11.46
CA VAL A 102 2.14 -8.78 11.29
C VAL A 102 2.04 -10.30 11.38
N MET A 103 2.88 -11.03 10.66
CA MET A 103 2.83 -12.50 10.60
C MET A 103 3.14 -13.16 11.94
N ASN A 104 4.03 -12.56 12.75
CA ASN A 104 4.44 -13.11 14.04
C ASN A 104 3.47 -12.77 15.18
N HIS A 105 2.70 -11.68 15.08
CA HIS A 105 1.91 -11.19 16.21
C HIS A 105 0.40 -11.14 15.95
N PHE A 106 -0.06 -11.11 14.69
CA PHE A 106 -1.49 -11.08 14.39
C PHE A 106 -2.02 -12.49 14.17
N SER A 107 -3.27 -12.73 14.54
CA SER A 107 -3.94 -13.99 14.17
C SER A 107 -4.24 -14.02 12.66
N LYS A 108 -4.27 -15.22 12.06
CA LYS A 108 -4.68 -15.38 10.65
C LYS A 108 -6.07 -14.79 10.38
N SER A 109 -7.00 -14.91 11.32
CA SER A 109 -8.33 -14.33 11.20
C SER A 109 -8.29 -12.80 11.18
N SER A 110 -7.47 -12.18 12.03
CA SER A 110 -7.28 -10.71 12.01
C SER A 110 -6.67 -10.23 10.69
N ILE A 111 -5.62 -10.89 10.21
CA ILE A 111 -4.98 -10.56 8.93
C ILE A 111 -6.01 -10.58 7.79
N ASN A 112 -6.86 -11.60 7.75
CA ASN A 112 -7.92 -11.71 6.73
C ASN A 112 -8.98 -10.60 6.83
N MET A 113 -9.19 -9.99 8.00
CA MET A 113 -10.14 -8.91 8.20
C MET A 113 -9.57 -7.52 7.87
N ILE A 114 -8.25 -7.37 7.88
CA ILE A 114 -7.57 -6.10 7.59
C ILE A 114 -7.33 -6.00 6.08
N SER A 115 -8.40 -5.70 5.34
CA SER A 115 -8.39 -5.76 3.88
C SER A 115 -7.40 -4.79 3.24
N HIS A 116 -7.26 -3.59 3.81
CA HIS A 116 -6.46 -2.54 3.19
C HIS A 116 -4.97 -2.88 3.11
N LEU A 117 -4.39 -3.55 4.10
CA LEU A 117 -2.96 -3.88 4.07
C LEU A 117 -2.58 -4.76 2.88
N TYR A 118 -3.54 -5.51 2.34
CA TYR A 118 -3.32 -6.44 1.25
C TYR A 118 -4.12 -6.12 -0.03
N ASN A 119 -5.10 -5.21 0.06
CA ASN A 119 -6.02 -4.86 -1.04
C ASN A 119 -6.05 -3.36 -1.32
N TYR A 120 -4.92 -2.69 -1.17
CA TYR A 120 -4.80 -1.24 -1.30
C TYR A 120 -5.28 -0.68 -2.65
N HIS A 121 -5.32 -1.48 -3.70
CA HIS A 121 -5.77 -1.06 -5.02
C HIS A 121 -7.30 -1.10 -5.20
N VAL A 122 -8.04 -1.70 -4.28
CA VAL A 122 -9.52 -1.73 -4.29
C VAL A 122 -10.14 -0.98 -3.12
N THR A 123 -9.40 -0.72 -2.06
CA THR A 123 -9.89 0.00 -0.88
C THR A 123 -9.32 1.41 -0.81
N SER A 124 -10.09 2.36 -0.29
CA SER A 124 -9.57 3.71 -0.06
C SER A 124 -8.49 3.68 1.01
N PRO A 125 -7.29 4.26 0.76
CA PRO A 125 -6.23 4.31 1.75
C PRO A 125 -6.56 5.25 2.92
N ILE A 126 -7.49 6.20 2.73
CA ILE A 126 -7.80 7.23 3.70
C ILE A 126 -9.08 6.92 4.48
N SER A 127 -9.02 7.10 5.79
CA SER A 127 -10.16 7.08 6.71
C SER A 127 -10.12 8.34 7.58
N GLN A 128 -11.26 8.68 8.19
CA GLN A 128 -11.40 9.88 9.00
C GLN A 128 -12.07 9.52 10.32
N ASN A 129 -11.30 9.46 11.42
CA ASN A 129 -11.84 9.26 12.76
C ASN A 129 -10.88 9.84 13.80
N GLU A 130 -11.16 11.05 14.27
CA GLU A 130 -10.30 11.76 15.21
C GLU A 130 -10.25 11.08 16.59
N GLU A 131 -11.39 10.62 17.10
CA GLU A 131 -11.49 10.02 18.43
C GLU A 131 -10.74 8.67 18.48
N LEU A 132 -10.92 7.84 17.47
CA LEU A 132 -10.22 6.56 17.35
C LEU A 132 -8.70 6.76 17.23
N ASN A 133 -8.28 7.75 16.42
CA ASN A 133 -6.87 8.09 16.25
C ASN A 133 -6.26 8.56 17.58
N HIS A 134 -6.98 9.42 18.32
CA HIS A 134 -6.51 9.95 19.61
C HIS A 134 -6.34 8.83 20.64
N SER A 135 -7.35 7.96 20.80
CA SER A 135 -7.29 6.82 21.73
C SER A 135 -6.13 5.88 21.38
N PHE A 136 -5.97 5.53 20.11
CA PHE A 136 -4.87 4.68 19.67
C PHE A 136 -3.50 5.27 19.96
N LEU A 137 -3.29 6.56 19.63
CA LEU A 137 -2.00 7.23 19.85
C LEU A 137 -1.69 7.39 21.34
N GLN A 138 -2.70 7.61 22.19
CA GLN A 138 -2.54 7.69 23.63
C GLN A 138 -2.11 6.33 24.21
N GLU A 139 -2.77 5.24 23.86
CA GLU A 139 -2.43 3.90 24.31
C GLU A 139 -1.04 3.50 23.81
N LEU A 140 -0.73 3.76 22.53
CA LEU A 140 0.58 3.48 21.95
C LEU A 140 1.70 4.25 22.66
N ASN A 141 1.51 5.54 22.90
CA ASN A 141 2.49 6.36 23.61
C ASN A 141 2.70 5.89 25.05
N THR A 142 1.64 5.50 25.75
CA THR A 142 1.72 4.94 27.11
C THR A 142 2.60 3.68 27.11
N GLU A 143 2.43 2.79 26.13
CA GLU A 143 3.24 1.57 26.03
C GLU A 143 4.70 1.87 25.66
N LEU A 144 4.94 2.78 24.71
CA LEU A 144 6.30 3.13 24.26
C LEU A 144 7.11 3.85 25.34
N THR A 145 6.47 4.60 26.23
CA THR A 145 7.13 5.30 27.35
C THR A 145 7.25 4.46 28.62
N ASN A 146 6.62 3.29 28.67
CA ASN A 146 6.71 2.39 29.82
C ASN A 146 8.16 1.87 29.96
N SER A 147 8.72 1.93 31.17
CA SER A 147 10.05 1.38 31.46
C SER A 147 10.09 -0.16 31.43
N ASN A 148 8.96 -0.81 31.70
CA ASN A 148 8.84 -2.26 31.61
C ASN A 148 8.64 -2.67 30.14
N THR A 149 9.60 -3.38 29.57
CA THR A 149 9.59 -3.83 28.16
C THR A 149 9.04 -5.25 27.98
N PHE A 150 8.59 -5.90 29.07
CA PHE A 150 8.02 -7.25 28.98
C PHE A 150 6.81 -7.26 28.04
N ALA A 151 6.81 -8.15 27.08
CA ALA A 151 5.76 -8.32 26.07
C ALA A 151 5.41 -7.07 25.22
N ARG A 152 6.26 -6.02 25.21
CA ARG A 152 6.00 -4.75 24.48
C ARG A 152 5.60 -4.97 23.04
N ASN A 153 6.31 -5.81 22.28
CA ASN A 153 5.98 -6.10 20.89
C ASN A 153 4.56 -6.70 20.74
N ASN A 154 4.17 -7.59 21.65
CA ASN A 154 2.85 -8.20 21.62
C ASN A 154 1.74 -7.20 21.98
N ILE A 155 2.00 -6.30 22.93
CA ILE A 155 1.07 -5.23 23.31
C ILE A 155 0.91 -4.25 22.16
N VAL A 156 2.01 -3.74 21.59
CA VAL A 156 1.98 -2.83 20.44
C VAL A 156 1.27 -3.48 19.24
N ALA A 157 1.56 -4.74 18.96
CA ALA A 157 0.89 -5.47 17.88
C ALA A 157 -0.61 -5.60 18.14
N SER A 158 -1.01 -5.84 19.39
CA SER A 158 -2.43 -5.91 19.76
C SER A 158 -3.14 -4.57 19.60
N LEU A 159 -2.47 -3.46 19.96
CA LEU A 159 -2.98 -2.10 19.76
C LEU A 159 -3.15 -1.78 18.28
N ILE A 160 -2.13 -2.05 17.45
CA ILE A 160 -2.18 -1.83 16.00
C ILE A 160 -3.28 -2.70 15.38
N ASN A 161 -3.36 -3.98 15.75
CA ASN A 161 -4.38 -4.90 15.25
C ASN A 161 -5.81 -4.43 15.60
N LEU A 162 -6.04 -4.04 16.86
CA LEU A 162 -7.34 -3.53 17.31
C LEU A 162 -7.71 -2.24 16.57
N TYR A 163 -6.75 -1.34 16.40
CA TYR A 163 -6.96 -0.08 15.67
C TYR A 163 -7.35 -0.34 14.21
N LEU A 164 -6.60 -1.20 13.50
CA LEU A 164 -6.90 -1.56 12.12
C LEU A 164 -8.28 -2.23 11.98
N LEU A 165 -8.62 -3.16 12.89
CA LEU A 165 -9.95 -3.80 12.88
C LEU A 165 -11.10 -2.79 13.14
N ARG A 166 -10.87 -1.77 13.97
CA ARG A 166 -11.85 -0.70 14.19
C ARG A 166 -12.03 0.17 12.95
N LEU A 167 -10.93 0.51 12.25
CA LEU A 167 -11.00 1.23 10.96
C LEU A 167 -11.73 0.41 9.88
N GLU A 168 -11.46 -0.89 9.81
CA GLU A 168 -12.16 -1.78 8.85
C GLU A 168 -13.65 -1.92 9.18
N ARG A 169 -14.04 -1.93 10.45
CA ARG A 169 -15.46 -1.97 10.87
C ARG A 169 -16.23 -0.77 10.32
N GLU A 170 -15.64 0.43 10.36
CA GLU A 170 -16.27 1.63 9.83
C GLU A 170 -16.43 1.57 8.30
N TYR A 171 -15.44 1.02 7.62
CA TYR A 171 -15.50 0.80 6.18
C TYR A 171 -16.55 -0.25 5.79
N ASN A 172 -16.60 -1.38 6.50
CA ASN A 172 -17.48 -2.49 6.20
C ASN A 172 -18.95 -2.27 6.60
N GLN A 173 -19.26 -1.29 7.44
CA GLN A 173 -20.65 -0.86 7.64
C GLN A 173 -21.29 -0.28 6.37
N GLN A 174 -20.46 0.05 5.38
CA GLN A 174 -20.89 0.57 4.07
C GLN A 174 -20.87 -0.48 2.95
N SER A 175 -20.42 -1.72 3.23
CA SER A 175 -20.28 -2.81 2.24
C SER A 175 -20.89 -4.12 2.75
N PRO A 176 -21.54 -4.95 1.88
CA PRO A 176 -22.15 -6.22 2.29
C PRO A 176 -21.11 -7.23 2.80
N GLN A 177 -21.56 -8.12 3.69
CA GLN A 177 -20.76 -9.20 4.31
C GLN A 177 -20.06 -10.06 3.26
N ASN A 178 -18.73 -10.01 3.21
CA ASN A 178 -17.93 -10.82 2.31
C ASN A 178 -17.75 -12.25 2.87
N ASN A 179 -17.87 -13.24 2.00
CA ASN A 179 -17.64 -14.65 2.32
C ASN A 179 -16.15 -14.90 2.64
N ILE A 180 -15.82 -15.29 3.88
CA ILE A 180 -14.44 -15.49 4.37
C ILE A 180 -13.64 -16.44 3.45
N LYS A 181 -14.27 -17.49 2.91
CA LYS A 181 -13.60 -18.43 2.00
C LYS A 181 -13.18 -17.76 0.69
N ASN A 182 -14.07 -16.99 0.09
CA ASN A 182 -13.78 -16.25 -1.13
C ASN A 182 -12.73 -15.16 -0.89
N TYR A 183 -12.74 -14.53 0.28
CA TYR A 183 -11.71 -13.56 0.66
C TYR A 183 -10.30 -14.17 0.66
N THR A 184 -10.13 -15.36 1.24
CA THR A 184 -8.82 -16.06 1.24
C THR A 184 -8.34 -16.37 -0.19
N VAL A 185 -9.25 -16.80 -1.07
CA VAL A 185 -8.95 -17.03 -2.50
C VAL A 185 -8.56 -15.73 -3.19
N PHE A 186 -9.28 -14.64 -2.91
CA PHE A 186 -8.98 -13.32 -3.47
C PHE A 186 -7.59 -12.81 -3.07
N ILE A 187 -7.21 -12.93 -1.79
CA ILE A 187 -5.88 -12.54 -1.31
C ILE A 187 -4.79 -13.38 -1.98
N ALA A 188 -4.98 -14.70 -2.07
CA ALA A 188 -4.03 -15.58 -2.75
C ALA A 188 -3.86 -15.20 -4.24
N PHE A 189 -4.97 -14.91 -4.93
CA PHE A 189 -4.96 -14.42 -6.32
C PHE A 189 -4.17 -13.11 -6.45
N LYS A 190 -4.45 -12.14 -5.59
CA LYS A 190 -3.73 -10.86 -5.58
C LYS A 190 -2.23 -11.03 -5.43
N ASN A 191 -1.80 -11.83 -4.45
CA ASN A 191 -0.38 -12.10 -4.21
C ASN A 191 0.29 -12.77 -5.43
N LEU A 192 -0.42 -13.70 -6.09
CA LEU A 192 0.05 -14.30 -7.32
C LEU A 192 0.17 -13.28 -8.47
N VAL A 193 -0.77 -12.33 -8.58
CA VAL A 193 -0.69 -11.25 -9.58
C VAL A 193 0.55 -10.39 -9.32
N GLU A 194 0.79 -9.98 -8.09
CA GLU A 194 1.97 -9.19 -7.70
C GLU A 194 3.30 -9.89 -8.04
N GLN A 195 3.34 -11.21 -7.88
CA GLN A 195 4.53 -12.02 -8.15
C GLN A 195 4.73 -12.36 -9.63
N ASN A 196 3.65 -12.45 -10.41
CA ASN A 196 3.70 -13.03 -11.75
C ASN A 196 3.18 -12.12 -12.88
N TYR A 197 2.80 -10.87 -12.62
CA TYR A 197 2.22 -9.96 -13.63
C TYR A 197 3.11 -9.75 -14.86
N ALA A 198 4.44 -9.80 -14.68
CA ALA A 198 5.40 -9.71 -15.77
C ALA A 198 5.56 -11.02 -16.56
N THR A 199 5.15 -12.15 -15.98
CA THR A 199 5.27 -13.48 -16.60
C THR A 199 4.02 -13.88 -17.36
N THR A 200 2.84 -13.64 -16.77
CA THR A 200 1.55 -13.94 -17.39
C THR A 200 0.47 -12.95 -17.04
N ARG A 201 -0.43 -12.72 -18.00
CA ARG A 201 -1.66 -11.93 -17.84
C ARG A 201 -2.92 -12.76 -18.14
N ASN A 202 -2.75 -14.08 -18.25
CA ASN A 202 -3.84 -14.97 -18.57
C ASN A 202 -4.54 -15.45 -17.29
N VAL A 203 -5.83 -15.20 -17.17
CA VAL A 203 -6.64 -15.61 -16.01
C VAL A 203 -6.60 -17.11 -15.75
N LYS A 204 -6.45 -17.91 -16.81
CA LYS A 204 -6.38 -19.37 -16.70
C LYS A 204 -5.17 -19.81 -15.88
N ASP A 205 -4.01 -19.20 -16.11
CA ASP A 205 -2.77 -19.53 -15.41
C ASP A 205 -2.89 -19.29 -13.90
N TYR A 206 -3.49 -18.17 -13.51
CA TYR A 206 -3.77 -17.86 -12.11
C TYR A 206 -4.80 -18.79 -11.48
N ALA A 207 -5.82 -19.20 -12.23
CA ALA A 207 -6.80 -20.17 -11.77
C ALA A 207 -6.16 -21.55 -11.54
N GLU A 208 -5.24 -21.98 -12.42
CA GLU A 208 -4.46 -23.20 -12.28
C GLU A 208 -3.53 -23.14 -11.06
N MET A 209 -2.81 -22.02 -10.85
CA MET A 209 -1.97 -21.80 -9.65
C MET A 209 -2.77 -21.91 -8.34
N LEU A 210 -4.04 -21.50 -8.37
CA LEU A 210 -4.97 -21.55 -7.21
C LEU A 210 -5.73 -22.88 -7.12
N THR A 211 -5.57 -23.78 -8.10
CA THR A 211 -6.31 -25.06 -8.17
C THR A 211 -7.84 -24.85 -8.17
N ILE A 212 -8.31 -23.81 -8.88
CA ILE A 212 -9.73 -23.48 -9.04
C ILE A 212 -10.09 -23.26 -10.52
N THR A 213 -11.37 -23.14 -10.83
CA THR A 213 -11.82 -22.82 -12.19
C THR A 213 -11.71 -21.32 -12.46
N THR A 214 -11.49 -20.93 -13.73
CA THR A 214 -11.52 -19.52 -14.16
C THR A 214 -12.85 -18.85 -13.86
N LYS A 215 -13.96 -19.60 -13.91
CA LYS A 215 -15.30 -19.11 -13.55
C LYS A 215 -15.34 -18.72 -12.08
N HIS A 216 -14.92 -19.63 -11.20
CA HIS A 216 -14.89 -19.36 -9.76
C HIS A 216 -13.95 -18.21 -9.40
N LEU A 217 -12.76 -18.13 -10.04
CA LEU A 217 -11.86 -17.01 -9.86
C LEU A 217 -12.52 -15.66 -10.23
N ASN A 218 -13.22 -15.60 -11.37
CA ASN A 218 -13.92 -14.37 -11.76
C ASN A 218 -15.07 -14.02 -10.81
N GLU A 219 -15.82 -14.99 -10.29
CA GLU A 219 -16.87 -14.78 -9.30
C GLU A 219 -16.28 -14.19 -8.01
N VAL A 220 -15.17 -14.77 -7.52
CA VAL A 220 -14.45 -14.28 -6.35
C VAL A 220 -13.93 -12.86 -6.57
N VAL A 221 -13.22 -12.61 -7.66
CA VAL A 221 -12.66 -11.26 -7.91
C VAL A 221 -13.78 -10.23 -8.03
N LYS A 222 -14.87 -10.56 -8.72
CA LYS A 222 -16.02 -9.65 -8.89
C LYS A 222 -16.72 -9.32 -7.56
N GLU A 223 -16.76 -10.26 -6.62
CA GLU A 223 -17.31 -10.04 -5.27
C GLU A 223 -16.58 -8.92 -4.52
N PHE A 224 -15.23 -8.83 -4.67
CA PHE A 224 -14.40 -7.88 -3.93
C PHE A 224 -14.05 -6.61 -4.69
N THR A 225 -14.09 -6.64 -6.02
CA THR A 225 -13.60 -5.52 -6.85
C THR A 225 -14.65 -4.94 -7.78
N LEU A 226 -15.79 -5.62 -7.96
CA LEU A 226 -16.81 -5.37 -8.98
C LEU A 226 -16.30 -5.57 -10.43
N ASP A 227 -15.04 -5.98 -10.59
CA ASP A 227 -14.33 -6.16 -11.85
C ASP A 227 -14.07 -7.65 -12.15
N THR A 228 -13.69 -7.95 -13.39
CA THR A 228 -13.23 -9.30 -13.75
C THR A 228 -11.79 -9.53 -13.32
N ALA A 229 -11.39 -10.80 -13.14
CA ALA A 229 -9.99 -11.14 -12.87
C ALA A 229 -9.03 -10.59 -13.93
N LYS A 230 -9.46 -10.54 -15.20
CA LYS A 230 -8.66 -9.95 -16.29
C LYS A 230 -8.47 -8.44 -16.10
N THR A 231 -9.53 -7.71 -15.78
CA THR A 231 -9.47 -6.26 -15.51
C THR A 231 -8.55 -5.97 -14.33
N PHE A 232 -8.62 -6.80 -13.28
CA PHE A 232 -7.76 -6.69 -12.09
C PHE A 232 -6.28 -6.86 -12.45
N ILE A 233 -5.91 -7.94 -13.18
CA ILE A 233 -4.53 -8.17 -13.63
C ILE A 233 -4.04 -7.01 -14.51
N ASP A 234 -4.84 -6.60 -15.51
CA ASP A 234 -4.47 -5.52 -16.42
C ASP A 234 -4.30 -4.19 -15.66
N GLY A 235 -5.15 -3.93 -14.66
CA GLY A 235 -5.05 -2.77 -13.78
C GLY A 235 -3.75 -2.75 -12.98
N TYR A 236 -3.32 -3.89 -12.46
CA TYR A 236 -2.04 -4.02 -11.76
C TYR A 236 -0.85 -3.75 -12.68
N VAL A 237 -0.83 -4.36 -13.88
CA VAL A 237 0.22 -4.11 -14.90
C VAL A 237 0.29 -2.62 -15.27
N ILE A 238 -0.86 -1.97 -15.44
CA ILE A 238 -0.93 -0.54 -15.73
C ILE A 238 -0.41 0.29 -14.56
N LEU A 239 -0.71 -0.08 -13.33
CA LEU A 239 -0.20 0.60 -12.13
C LEU A 239 1.33 0.55 -12.09
N GLU A 240 1.91 -0.64 -12.27
CA GLU A 240 3.38 -0.81 -12.32
C GLU A 240 4.02 -0.03 -13.49
N ALA A 241 3.40 -0.08 -14.68
CA ALA A 241 3.86 0.71 -15.82
C ALA A 241 3.85 2.23 -15.52
N LYS A 242 2.78 2.75 -14.91
CA LYS A 242 2.67 4.17 -14.52
C LYS A 242 3.74 4.54 -13.50
N ARG A 243 3.95 3.70 -12.48
CA ARG A 243 4.98 3.87 -11.46
C ARG A 243 6.36 4.01 -12.11
N SER A 244 6.74 3.05 -12.98
CA SER A 244 8.02 3.08 -13.69
C SER A 244 8.15 4.29 -14.61
N ILE A 245 7.09 4.67 -15.34
CA ILE A 245 7.11 5.84 -16.25
C ILE A 245 7.39 7.15 -15.50
N VAL A 246 6.82 7.34 -14.31
CA VAL A 246 6.90 8.61 -13.56
C VAL A 246 8.15 8.67 -12.68
N SER A 247 8.56 7.53 -12.11
CA SER A 247 9.56 7.51 -11.05
C SER A 247 10.94 7.05 -11.51
N THR A 248 11.10 6.71 -12.81
CA THR A 248 12.37 6.29 -13.39
C THR A 248 12.69 7.02 -14.70
N ASP A 249 13.98 7.03 -15.06
CA ASP A 249 14.44 7.49 -16.38
C ASP A 249 14.46 6.34 -17.41
N ASN A 250 13.93 5.16 -17.08
CA ASN A 250 13.94 3.99 -17.97
C ASN A 250 13.27 4.29 -19.30
N GLY A 251 13.84 3.75 -20.37
CA GLY A 251 13.26 3.81 -21.71
C GLY A 251 11.94 3.02 -21.77
N PHE A 252 11.00 3.46 -22.61
CA PHE A 252 9.72 2.74 -22.76
C PHE A 252 9.87 1.28 -23.17
N LYS A 253 10.98 0.92 -23.85
CA LYS A 253 11.29 -0.46 -24.20
C LYS A 253 11.64 -1.29 -22.96
N GLU A 254 12.44 -0.72 -22.05
CA GLU A 254 12.76 -1.36 -20.75
C GLU A 254 11.50 -1.56 -19.92
N ILE A 255 10.67 -0.52 -19.77
CA ILE A 255 9.40 -0.59 -19.03
C ILE A 255 8.48 -1.65 -19.65
N ALA A 256 8.44 -1.76 -20.98
CA ALA A 256 7.67 -2.81 -21.64
C ALA A 256 8.14 -4.21 -21.21
N TYR A 257 9.45 -4.47 -21.23
CA TYR A 257 9.99 -5.77 -20.79
C TYR A 257 9.76 -6.03 -19.31
N GLU A 258 10.00 -5.06 -18.43
CA GLU A 258 9.75 -5.16 -16.99
C GLU A 258 8.28 -5.46 -16.66
N THR A 259 7.36 -5.02 -17.52
CA THR A 259 5.92 -5.26 -17.36
C THR A 259 5.39 -6.45 -18.20
N GLY A 260 6.29 -7.30 -18.72
CA GLY A 260 5.96 -8.55 -19.39
C GLY A 260 5.50 -8.41 -20.84
N PHE A 261 6.00 -7.40 -21.56
CA PHE A 261 5.74 -7.26 -22.99
C PHE A 261 7.02 -7.49 -23.79
N ASP A 262 6.98 -8.42 -24.75
CA ASP A 262 8.09 -8.71 -25.65
C ASP A 262 8.37 -7.56 -26.63
N GLU A 263 7.33 -6.76 -26.92
CA GLU A 263 7.42 -5.66 -27.89
C GLU A 263 6.85 -4.35 -27.36
N LEU A 264 7.59 -3.26 -27.58
CA LEU A 264 7.18 -1.89 -27.25
C LEU A 264 5.83 -1.50 -27.88
N THR A 265 5.56 -1.98 -29.10
CA THR A 265 4.31 -1.69 -29.82
C THR A 265 3.10 -2.25 -29.08
N ASN A 266 3.20 -3.49 -28.58
CA ASN A 266 2.14 -4.15 -27.81
C ASN A 266 1.91 -3.45 -26.47
N PHE A 267 2.98 -3.10 -25.76
CA PHE A 267 2.92 -2.29 -24.55
C PHE A 267 2.22 -0.94 -24.78
N THR A 268 2.63 -0.22 -25.82
CA THR A 268 2.08 1.10 -26.13
C THR A 268 0.58 1.04 -26.43
N LYS A 269 0.15 0.05 -27.22
CA LYS A 269 -1.29 -0.18 -27.50
C LYS A 269 -2.06 -0.54 -26.23
N PHE A 270 -1.52 -1.44 -25.41
CA PHE A 270 -2.13 -1.85 -24.16
C PHE A 270 -2.26 -0.66 -23.19
N PHE A 271 -1.18 0.09 -22.99
CA PHE A 271 -1.17 1.26 -22.12
C PHE A 271 -2.19 2.31 -22.59
N LYS A 272 -2.17 2.68 -23.90
CA LYS A 272 -3.11 3.66 -24.47
C LYS A 272 -4.56 3.21 -24.34
N LYS A 273 -4.84 1.93 -24.54
CA LYS A 273 -6.19 1.36 -24.38
C LYS A 273 -6.73 1.54 -22.95
N ASN A 274 -5.88 1.33 -21.94
CA ASN A 274 -6.29 1.33 -20.54
C ASN A 274 -6.18 2.72 -19.87
N VAL A 275 -5.29 3.58 -20.34
CA VAL A 275 -5.00 4.91 -19.74
C VAL A 275 -5.60 6.06 -20.54
N GLY A 276 -5.93 5.83 -21.82
CA GLY A 276 -6.47 6.85 -22.73
C GLY A 276 -5.38 7.63 -23.50
N VAL A 277 -4.15 7.69 -22.97
CA VAL A 277 -3.01 8.40 -23.60
C VAL A 277 -1.83 7.48 -23.80
N SER A 278 -0.88 7.86 -24.66
CA SER A 278 0.35 7.08 -24.86
C SER A 278 1.28 7.16 -23.64
N PRO A 279 2.20 6.19 -23.43
CA PRO A 279 3.21 6.25 -22.36
C PRO A 279 4.04 7.55 -22.41
N LYS A 280 4.38 8.03 -23.62
CA LYS A 280 5.13 9.29 -23.82
C LYS A 280 4.30 10.50 -23.35
N ALA A 281 3.04 10.60 -23.79
CA ALA A 281 2.16 11.69 -23.38
C ALA A 281 1.92 11.66 -21.86
N PHE A 282 1.76 10.47 -21.28
CA PHE A 282 1.61 10.30 -19.84
C PHE A 282 2.83 10.80 -19.06
N ARG A 283 4.06 10.45 -19.49
CA ARG A 283 5.30 10.96 -18.86
C ARG A 283 5.38 12.48 -18.92
N THR A 284 5.06 13.08 -20.07
CA THR A 284 5.10 14.55 -20.23
C THR A 284 4.08 15.28 -19.37
N SER A 285 2.91 14.68 -19.12
CA SER A 285 1.86 15.30 -18.29
C SER A 285 2.04 15.09 -16.78
N SER A 286 2.97 14.22 -16.38
CA SER A 286 3.21 13.85 -14.97
C SER A 286 4.49 14.52 -14.42
N VAL A 287 5.22 15.28 -15.24
CA VAL A 287 6.36 16.13 -14.92
C VAL A 287 5.91 17.57 -14.94
#